data_4ffd84951ff0029a1702b9773f795b33
#
_entry.id   4ffd84951ff0029a1702b9773f795b33
#
_cell.length_a   1.000
_cell.length_b   1.000
_cell.length_c   1.000
_cell.angle_alpha   90.00
_cell.angle_beta   90.00
_cell.angle_gamma   90.00
#
_symmetry.space_group_name_H-M   'P 1'
#
loop_
_entity.id
_entity.type
_entity.pdbx_description
1 polymer ?
#
loop_
_entity_poly.entity_id
_entity_poly.type
_entity_poly.pdbx_seq_one_letter_code
_entity_poly.pdbx_strand_id
1 'polypeptide(L)'
;DIFARVAPAQKLKIVQSLQRQGHVVAMTGDGVNDAPALKQADIGVAMGITGTDVSKESAEMVLLDDNFASIERAIEEGRTVFNNLKKTIVIILPTNGGECLTLVAALLLGGLLPILPLHILWINLVTTVALAITLAFDPVEQDIMRQPPRDPQAPLIDRGLVWRIVYVSGLISLGTFGLFFYELELGSSLEAARAVAVNAIVFFEVAYVFNSRYLNDSVLNRRGILGNRIVWWGIAAVVIFQVVFTYWPVMNSLFHVAPLDAWMWLRVLGVSLMLMLLVEFEKAIARRFALRSQATPRLRTNSEV
;
A
#
# COMPACT_ATOMS: atom_id res chain seq x y z
N ASP A 1 -1.64 -32.08 19.59
CA ASP A 1 -2.09 -32.67 20.86
C ASP A 1 -3.49 -32.18 21.19
N ILE A 2 -4.30 -33.05 21.82
CA ILE A 2 -5.67 -32.69 22.25
C ILE A 2 -5.68 -32.68 23.78
N PHE A 3 -6.12 -31.56 24.34
CA PHE A 3 -6.32 -31.39 25.79
C PHE A 3 -7.81 -31.28 26.08
N ALA A 4 -8.38 -32.21 26.84
CA ALA A 4 -9.79 -32.21 27.17
C ALA A 4 -10.00 -32.05 28.68
N ARG A 5 -11.09 -31.37 29.09
CA ARG A 5 -11.49 -31.13 30.49
C ARG A 5 -10.39 -30.51 31.35
N VAL A 6 -9.68 -29.52 30.80
CA VAL A 6 -8.60 -28.82 31.50
C VAL A 6 -9.13 -27.82 32.53
N ALA A 7 -8.47 -27.76 33.69
CA ALA A 7 -8.75 -26.77 34.72
C ALA A 7 -8.30 -25.36 34.26
N PRO A 8 -8.88 -24.26 34.78
CA PRO A 8 -8.53 -22.89 34.39
C PRO A 8 -7.03 -22.58 34.42
N ALA A 9 -6.33 -22.99 35.48
CA ALA A 9 -4.89 -22.83 35.61
C ALA A 9 -4.09 -23.59 34.53
N GLN A 10 -4.63 -24.70 34.03
CA GLN A 10 -4.00 -25.46 32.94
C GLN A 10 -4.21 -24.78 31.60
N LYS A 11 -5.38 -24.16 31.34
CA LYS A 11 -5.64 -23.36 30.13
C LYS A 11 -4.59 -22.26 30.00
N LEU A 12 -4.37 -21.51 31.09
CA LEU A 12 -3.33 -20.47 31.12
C LEU A 12 -1.93 -21.02 30.82
N LYS A 13 -1.56 -22.17 31.43
CA LYS A 13 -0.26 -22.81 31.17
C LYS A 13 -0.10 -23.27 29.73
N ILE A 14 -1.16 -23.75 29.10
CA ILE A 14 -1.14 -24.17 27.67
C ILE A 14 -0.85 -22.96 26.79
N VAL A 15 -1.58 -21.84 27.01
CA VAL A 15 -1.34 -20.59 26.27
C VAL A 15 0.12 -20.13 26.42
N GLN A 16 0.60 -20.04 27.67
CA GLN A 16 1.99 -19.66 27.94
C GLN A 16 3.02 -20.62 27.31
N SER A 17 2.74 -21.93 27.30
CA SER A 17 3.64 -22.91 26.71
C SER A 17 3.73 -22.76 25.19
N LEU A 18 2.61 -22.51 24.50
CA LEU A 18 2.58 -22.26 23.07
C LEU A 18 3.29 -20.95 22.72
N GLN A 19 3.06 -19.88 23.49
CA GLN A 19 3.74 -18.59 23.32
C GLN A 19 5.27 -18.71 23.49
N ARG A 20 5.75 -19.51 24.49
CA ARG A 20 7.19 -19.78 24.67
C ARG A 20 7.82 -20.54 23.49
N GLN A 21 7.02 -21.29 22.74
CA GLN A 21 7.46 -21.97 21.52
C GLN A 21 7.42 -21.03 20.28
N GLY A 22 7.06 -19.76 20.47
CA GLY A 22 6.98 -18.76 19.39
C GLY A 22 5.68 -18.77 18.60
N HIS A 23 4.63 -19.47 19.10
CA HIS A 23 3.32 -19.44 18.47
C HIS A 23 2.54 -18.18 18.88
N VAL A 24 1.81 -17.61 17.94
CA VAL A 24 0.76 -16.61 18.20
C VAL A 24 -0.51 -17.37 18.56
N VAL A 25 -1.04 -17.15 19.75
CA VAL A 25 -2.13 -17.93 20.33
C VAL A 25 -3.41 -17.11 20.36
N ALA A 26 -4.45 -17.60 19.69
CA ALA A 26 -5.82 -17.13 19.92
C ALA A 26 -6.52 -18.05 20.91
N MET A 27 -7.16 -17.48 21.91
CA MET A 27 -7.92 -18.20 22.96
C MET A 27 -9.38 -17.79 22.92
N THR A 28 -10.29 -18.77 22.85
CA THR A 28 -11.74 -18.52 22.96
C THR A 28 -12.25 -18.96 24.31
N GLY A 29 -13.17 -18.21 24.89
CA GLY A 29 -13.80 -18.55 26.17
C GLY A 29 -15.08 -17.79 26.42
N ASP A 30 -15.91 -18.35 27.31
CA ASP A 30 -17.24 -17.81 27.67
C ASP A 30 -17.40 -17.55 29.18
N GLY A 31 -16.55 -18.13 30.01
CA GLY A 31 -16.68 -18.11 31.44
C GLY A 31 -15.66 -17.24 32.19
N VAL A 32 -15.96 -16.91 33.44
CA VAL A 32 -15.05 -16.24 34.39
C VAL A 32 -13.72 -17.02 34.54
N ASN A 33 -13.78 -18.34 34.45
CA ASN A 33 -12.62 -19.23 34.53
C ASN A 33 -11.66 -19.11 33.35
N ASP A 34 -12.10 -18.55 32.23
CA ASP A 34 -11.32 -18.37 31.01
C ASP A 34 -10.60 -17.01 30.98
N ALA A 35 -11.05 -16.04 31.78
CA ALA A 35 -10.54 -14.70 31.80
C ALA A 35 -9.01 -14.57 31.92
N PRO A 36 -8.31 -15.34 32.80
CA PRO A 36 -6.85 -15.28 32.84
C PRO A 36 -6.17 -15.78 31.56
N ALA A 37 -6.73 -16.79 30.91
CA ALA A 37 -6.19 -17.35 29.66
C ALA A 37 -6.53 -16.47 28.46
N LEU A 38 -7.72 -15.87 28.43
CA LEU A 38 -8.12 -14.87 27.44
C LEU A 38 -7.17 -13.65 27.46
N LYS A 39 -6.92 -13.11 28.64
CA LYS A 39 -6.02 -11.96 28.83
C LYS A 39 -4.56 -12.27 28.52
N GLN A 40 -4.14 -13.55 28.71
CA GLN A 40 -2.76 -13.96 28.44
C GLN A 40 -2.51 -14.24 26.97
N ALA A 41 -3.52 -14.67 26.23
CA ALA A 41 -3.41 -14.97 24.80
C ALA A 41 -2.97 -13.74 24.01
N ASP A 42 -2.43 -13.93 22.81
CA ASP A 42 -2.12 -12.82 21.90
C ASP A 42 -3.41 -12.21 21.33
N ILE A 43 -4.48 -13.00 21.27
CA ILE A 43 -5.83 -12.56 20.91
C ILE A 43 -6.83 -13.36 21.77
N GLY A 44 -7.45 -12.72 22.78
CA GLY A 44 -8.57 -13.27 23.52
C GLY A 44 -9.88 -13.02 22.78
N VAL A 45 -10.71 -14.05 22.63
CA VAL A 45 -12.01 -13.98 21.96
C VAL A 45 -13.10 -14.46 22.91
N ALA A 46 -13.97 -13.56 23.37
CA ALA A 46 -15.11 -13.91 24.22
C ALA A 46 -16.39 -14.12 23.42
N MET A 47 -17.25 -15.01 23.90
CA MET A 47 -18.61 -15.18 23.37
C MET A 47 -19.49 -14.00 23.78
N GLY A 48 -20.29 -13.49 22.84
CA GLY A 48 -21.12 -12.30 23.06
C GLY A 48 -22.48 -12.63 23.69
N ILE A 49 -23.06 -13.76 23.34
CA ILE A 49 -24.37 -14.20 23.86
C ILE A 49 -24.17 -14.99 25.16
N THR A 50 -23.34 -16.03 25.12
CA THR A 50 -23.12 -16.94 26.26
C THR A 50 -22.03 -16.46 27.21
N GLY A 51 -21.16 -15.55 26.75
CA GLY A 51 -20.03 -15.05 27.53
C GLY A 51 -20.44 -14.17 28.73
N THR A 52 -19.76 -14.38 29.85
CA THR A 52 -19.88 -13.53 31.05
C THR A 52 -19.26 -12.14 30.83
N ASP A 53 -19.70 -11.13 31.58
CA ASP A 53 -19.11 -9.78 31.48
C ASP A 53 -17.59 -9.81 31.75
N VAL A 54 -17.13 -10.64 32.68
CA VAL A 54 -15.71 -10.81 33.00
C VAL A 54 -14.92 -11.39 31.81
N SER A 55 -15.49 -12.36 31.07
CA SER A 55 -14.84 -12.89 29.87
C SER A 55 -14.76 -11.84 28.76
N LYS A 56 -15.84 -11.06 28.57
CA LYS A 56 -15.90 -9.98 27.57
C LYS A 56 -14.92 -8.84 27.88
N GLU A 57 -14.79 -8.45 29.15
CA GLU A 57 -13.84 -7.42 29.58
C GLU A 57 -12.37 -7.89 29.50
N SER A 58 -12.14 -9.21 29.54
CA SER A 58 -10.80 -9.80 29.49
C SER A 58 -10.32 -10.12 28.08
N ALA A 59 -11.19 -10.00 27.07
CA ALA A 59 -10.91 -10.34 25.68
C ALA A 59 -10.71 -9.10 24.81
N GLU A 60 -9.87 -9.18 23.80
CA GLU A 60 -9.69 -8.13 22.78
C GLU A 60 -10.81 -8.14 21.73
N MET A 61 -11.50 -9.29 21.57
CA MET A 61 -12.58 -9.47 20.59
C MET A 61 -13.79 -10.12 21.25
N VAL A 62 -14.99 -9.68 20.87
CA VAL A 62 -16.26 -10.28 21.31
C VAL A 62 -17.04 -10.74 20.09
N LEU A 63 -17.40 -12.03 20.04
CA LEU A 63 -18.25 -12.63 18.98
C LEU A 63 -19.71 -12.38 19.30
N LEU A 64 -20.35 -11.43 18.64
CA LEU A 64 -21.74 -11.05 18.91
C LEU A 64 -22.77 -12.16 18.60
N ASP A 65 -22.41 -13.10 17.73
CA ASP A 65 -23.26 -14.21 17.25
C ASP A 65 -22.84 -15.58 17.82
N ASP A 66 -21.84 -15.65 18.68
CA ASP A 66 -21.22 -16.87 19.24
C ASP A 66 -20.82 -17.90 18.15
N ASN A 67 -20.54 -17.43 16.95
CA ASN A 67 -20.27 -18.30 15.79
C ASN A 67 -18.78 -18.34 15.45
N PHE A 68 -18.16 -19.51 15.53
CA PHE A 68 -16.74 -19.69 15.15
C PHE A 68 -16.44 -19.32 13.68
N ALA A 69 -17.42 -19.40 12.77
CA ALA A 69 -17.22 -18.93 11.40
C ALA A 69 -16.94 -17.42 11.32
N SER A 70 -17.38 -16.66 12.32
CA SER A 70 -17.07 -15.22 12.42
C SER A 70 -15.61 -14.95 12.77
N ILE A 71 -14.91 -15.89 13.42
CA ILE A 71 -13.44 -15.81 13.63
C ILE A 71 -12.71 -15.96 12.29
N GLU A 72 -13.15 -16.91 11.44
CA GLU A 72 -12.55 -17.08 10.11
C GLU A 72 -12.69 -15.81 9.26
N ARG A 73 -13.88 -15.19 9.27
CA ARG A 73 -14.12 -13.92 8.58
C ARG A 73 -13.27 -12.78 9.17
N ALA A 74 -13.13 -12.73 10.50
CA ALA A 74 -12.29 -11.73 11.14
C ALA A 74 -10.80 -11.89 10.74
N ILE A 75 -10.31 -13.11 10.58
CA ILE A 75 -8.96 -13.40 10.08
C ILE A 75 -8.82 -12.94 8.61
N GLU A 76 -9.80 -13.25 7.77
CA GLU A 76 -9.82 -12.82 6.37
C GLU A 76 -9.80 -11.30 6.24
N GLU A 77 -10.66 -10.59 6.98
CA GLU A 77 -10.71 -9.14 7.03
C GLU A 77 -9.41 -8.54 7.59
N GLY A 78 -8.87 -9.10 8.66
CA GLY A 78 -7.60 -8.65 9.24
C GLY A 78 -6.44 -8.77 8.25
N ARG A 79 -6.36 -9.85 7.49
CA ARG A 79 -5.38 -10.04 6.41
C ARG A 79 -5.60 -9.05 5.28
N THR A 80 -6.85 -8.78 4.93
CA THR A 80 -7.23 -7.81 3.88
C THR A 80 -6.83 -6.39 4.28
N VAL A 81 -7.16 -5.97 5.49
CA VAL A 81 -6.79 -4.66 6.04
C VAL A 81 -5.28 -4.49 6.05
N PHE A 82 -4.54 -5.52 6.49
CA PHE A 82 -3.08 -5.49 6.48
C PHE A 82 -2.49 -5.34 5.07
N ASN A 83 -3.01 -6.11 4.10
CA ASN A 83 -2.56 -6.01 2.70
C ASN A 83 -2.90 -4.63 2.12
N ASN A 84 -4.07 -4.10 2.40
CA ASN A 84 -4.48 -2.78 1.93
C ASN A 84 -3.64 -1.66 2.56
N LEU A 85 -3.30 -1.78 3.84
CA LEU A 85 -2.35 -0.87 4.50
C LEU A 85 -0.97 -0.93 3.81
N LYS A 86 -0.47 -2.13 3.51
CA LYS A 86 0.80 -2.31 2.78
C LYS A 86 0.74 -1.67 1.38
N LYS A 87 -0.36 -1.85 0.64
CA LYS A 87 -0.58 -1.19 -0.67
C LYS A 87 -0.55 0.33 -0.54
N THR A 88 -1.17 0.88 0.50
CA THR A 88 -1.17 2.33 0.78
C THR A 88 0.25 2.85 1.07
N ILE A 89 1.06 2.11 1.83
CA ILE A 89 2.47 2.45 2.07
C ILE A 89 3.27 2.41 0.76
N VAL A 90 3.00 1.40 -0.08
CA VAL A 90 3.67 1.21 -1.38
C VAL A 90 3.37 2.34 -2.36
N ILE A 91 2.25 3.03 -2.27
CA ILE A 91 1.99 4.21 -3.09
C ILE A 91 2.57 5.48 -2.45
N ILE A 92 2.32 5.73 -1.17
CA ILE A 92 2.68 7.00 -0.52
C ILE A 92 4.21 7.19 -0.46
N LEU A 93 4.97 6.18 -0.08
CA LEU A 93 6.40 6.36 0.12
C LEU A 93 7.17 6.65 -1.18
N PRO A 94 6.95 5.91 -2.31
CA PRO A 94 7.64 6.21 -3.55
C PRO A 94 7.23 7.55 -4.17
N THR A 95 5.97 7.94 -4.06
CA THR A 95 5.48 9.20 -4.67
C THR A 95 6.04 10.40 -3.93
N ASN A 96 5.92 10.44 -2.60
CA ASN A 96 6.56 11.47 -1.78
C ASN A 96 8.10 11.47 -1.93
N GLY A 97 8.69 10.27 -2.07
CA GLY A 97 10.12 10.13 -2.38
C GLY A 97 10.50 10.78 -3.72
N GLY A 98 9.65 10.62 -4.74
CA GLY A 98 9.83 11.24 -6.06
C GLY A 98 9.73 12.77 -6.03
N GLU A 99 8.74 13.31 -5.31
CA GLU A 99 8.61 14.75 -5.08
C GLU A 99 9.82 15.33 -4.34
N CYS A 100 10.21 14.69 -3.24
CA CYS A 100 11.36 15.09 -2.45
C CYS A 100 12.66 15.04 -3.28
N LEU A 101 12.87 13.95 -4.02
CA LEU A 101 14.04 13.77 -4.87
C LEU A 101 14.09 14.84 -5.97
N THR A 102 12.95 15.16 -6.57
CA THR A 102 12.83 16.23 -7.57
C THR A 102 13.24 17.59 -6.98
N LEU A 103 12.73 17.93 -5.80
CA LEU A 103 13.07 19.20 -5.15
C LEU A 103 14.56 19.27 -4.75
N VAL A 104 15.06 18.22 -4.08
CA VAL A 104 16.45 18.15 -3.63
C VAL A 104 17.42 18.18 -4.81
N ALA A 105 17.15 17.43 -5.87
CA ALA A 105 17.99 17.43 -7.07
C ALA A 105 18.01 18.83 -7.73
N ALA A 106 16.86 19.51 -7.83
CA ALA A 106 16.82 20.86 -8.39
C ALA A 106 17.65 21.85 -7.57
N LEU A 107 17.58 21.77 -6.24
CA LEU A 107 18.37 22.62 -5.34
C LEU A 107 19.88 22.35 -5.45
N LEU A 108 20.29 21.08 -5.49
CA LEU A 108 21.69 20.68 -5.61
C LEU A 108 22.30 21.07 -6.97
N LEU A 109 21.51 21.03 -8.03
CA LEU A 109 21.96 21.44 -9.37
C LEU A 109 21.96 22.96 -9.56
N GLY A 110 21.44 23.73 -8.58
CA GLY A 110 21.36 25.20 -8.64
C GLY A 110 20.49 25.72 -9.77
N GLY A 111 19.56 24.89 -10.27
CA GLY A 111 18.71 25.17 -11.41
C GLY A 111 17.35 25.72 -11.06
N LEU A 112 16.52 25.85 -12.08
CA LEU A 112 15.11 26.21 -11.94
C LEU A 112 14.36 25.07 -11.24
N LEU A 113 13.47 25.41 -10.29
CA LEU A 113 12.63 24.46 -9.59
C LEU A 113 11.48 24.00 -10.49
N PRO A 114 11.38 22.70 -10.84
CA PRO A 114 10.25 22.16 -11.59
C PRO A 114 8.95 22.22 -10.81
N ILE A 115 9.04 22.05 -9.49
CA ILE A 115 7.92 22.15 -8.56
C ILE A 115 8.29 23.07 -7.39
N LEU A 116 7.29 23.81 -6.91
CA LEU A 116 7.41 24.66 -5.72
C LEU A 116 6.84 23.95 -4.49
N PRO A 117 7.20 24.35 -3.27
CA PRO A 117 6.61 23.76 -2.05
C PRO A 117 5.08 23.79 -2.03
N LEU A 118 4.47 24.84 -2.58
CA LEU A 118 3.01 24.97 -2.70
C LEU A 118 2.42 23.91 -3.65
N HIS A 119 3.16 23.53 -4.71
CA HIS A 119 2.76 22.45 -5.61
C HIS A 119 2.77 21.10 -4.89
N ILE A 120 3.77 20.82 -4.06
CA ILE A 120 3.84 19.59 -3.25
C ILE A 120 2.62 19.51 -2.32
N LEU A 121 2.27 20.61 -1.66
CA LEU A 121 1.07 20.66 -0.83
C LEU A 121 -0.21 20.33 -1.62
N TRP A 122 -0.35 20.89 -2.82
CA TRP A 122 -1.49 20.62 -3.71
C TRP A 122 -1.52 19.15 -4.14
N ILE A 123 -0.40 18.61 -4.65
CA ILE A 123 -0.29 17.22 -5.08
C ILE A 123 -0.71 16.31 -3.95
N ASN A 124 -0.07 16.41 -2.79
CA ASN A 124 -0.36 15.56 -1.64
C ASN A 124 -1.80 15.68 -1.14
N LEU A 125 -2.39 16.88 -1.13
CA LEU A 125 -3.78 17.06 -0.75
C LEU A 125 -4.72 16.31 -1.70
N VAL A 126 -4.50 16.44 -3.01
CA VAL A 126 -5.40 15.88 -4.03
C VAL A 126 -5.19 14.37 -4.16
N THR A 127 -3.94 13.91 -4.27
CA THR A 127 -3.66 12.51 -4.58
C THR A 127 -3.75 11.60 -3.35
N THR A 128 -3.20 12.02 -2.20
CA THR A 128 -3.25 11.20 -0.98
C THR A 128 -4.68 10.97 -0.54
N VAL A 129 -5.51 12.02 -0.54
CA VAL A 129 -6.92 11.89 -0.16
C VAL A 129 -7.73 11.10 -1.19
N ALA A 130 -7.54 11.40 -2.48
CA ALA A 130 -8.36 10.79 -3.52
C ALA A 130 -7.87 9.42 -4.01
N LEU A 131 -6.58 9.11 -3.94
CA LEU A 131 -6.02 7.85 -4.44
C LEU A 131 -5.63 6.88 -3.32
N ALA A 132 -4.84 7.33 -2.33
CA ALA A 132 -4.34 6.41 -1.30
C ALA A 132 -5.48 5.84 -0.44
N ILE A 133 -6.49 6.65 -0.09
CA ILE A 133 -7.67 6.18 0.65
C ILE A 133 -8.43 5.11 -0.14
N THR A 134 -8.48 5.18 -1.48
CA THR A 134 -9.21 4.18 -2.27
C THR A 134 -8.64 2.77 -2.13
N LEU A 135 -7.35 2.64 -1.84
CA LEU A 135 -6.69 1.35 -1.63
C LEU A 135 -7.06 0.70 -0.29
N ALA A 136 -7.50 1.48 0.70
CA ALA A 136 -8.04 0.94 1.95
C ALA A 136 -9.31 0.11 1.72
N PHE A 137 -10.03 0.38 0.62
CA PHE A 137 -11.24 -0.32 0.21
C PHE A 137 -11.01 -1.33 -0.91
N ASP A 138 -9.76 -1.76 -1.13
CA ASP A 138 -9.47 -2.77 -2.15
C ASP A 138 -10.08 -4.12 -1.73
N PRO A 139 -10.79 -4.83 -2.63
CA PRO A 139 -11.47 -6.07 -2.29
C PRO A 139 -10.49 -7.18 -1.89
N VAL A 140 -11.01 -8.13 -1.13
CA VAL A 140 -10.28 -9.32 -0.67
C VAL A 140 -9.60 -10.05 -1.84
N GLU A 141 -8.33 -10.39 -1.67
CA GLU A 141 -7.59 -11.21 -2.64
C GLU A 141 -8.02 -12.67 -2.54
N GLN A 142 -8.25 -13.34 -3.68
CA GLN A 142 -8.86 -14.69 -3.74
C GLN A 142 -8.11 -15.77 -2.94
N ASP A 143 -6.81 -15.62 -2.80
CA ASP A 143 -5.95 -16.63 -2.14
C ASP A 143 -5.46 -16.19 -0.75
N ILE A 144 -6.05 -15.15 -0.16
CA ILE A 144 -5.57 -14.56 1.09
C ILE A 144 -5.59 -15.57 2.25
N MET A 145 -6.61 -16.45 2.31
CA MET A 145 -6.73 -17.48 3.35
C MET A 145 -5.82 -18.70 3.10
N ARG A 146 -5.31 -18.88 1.87
CA ARG A 146 -4.35 -19.94 1.53
C ARG A 146 -2.91 -19.56 1.85
N GLN A 147 -2.65 -18.27 2.06
CA GLN A 147 -1.33 -17.81 2.44
C GLN A 147 -0.99 -18.28 3.86
N PRO A 148 0.27 -18.65 4.12
CA PRO A 148 0.71 -19.01 5.47
C PRO A 148 0.54 -17.80 6.40
N PRO A 149 0.43 -18.01 7.73
CA PRO A 149 0.46 -16.95 8.70
C PRO A 149 1.70 -16.08 8.53
N ARG A 150 1.52 -14.76 8.67
CA ARG A 150 2.63 -13.83 8.63
C ARG A 150 3.52 -14.00 9.87
N ASP A 151 4.82 -13.89 9.70
CA ASP A 151 5.75 -13.75 10.82
C ASP A 151 5.50 -12.39 11.51
N PRO A 152 5.15 -12.37 12.82
CA PRO A 152 4.90 -11.12 13.55
C PRO A 152 6.11 -10.18 13.60
N GLN A 153 7.33 -10.73 13.51
CA GLN A 153 8.57 -9.97 13.53
C GLN A 153 9.02 -9.49 12.14
N ALA A 154 8.36 -9.92 11.07
CA ALA A 154 8.70 -9.49 9.72
C ALA A 154 8.44 -7.98 9.56
N PRO A 155 9.43 -7.20 9.09
CA PRO A 155 9.27 -5.76 8.89
C PRO A 155 8.20 -5.48 7.84
N LEU A 156 7.44 -4.40 8.05
CA LEU A 156 6.49 -3.90 7.05
C LEU A 156 7.18 -3.48 5.76
N ILE A 157 8.36 -2.87 5.91
CA ILE A 157 9.20 -2.40 4.81
C ILE A 157 10.36 -3.40 4.67
N ASP A 158 10.19 -4.35 3.75
CA ASP A 158 11.23 -5.29 3.37
C ASP A 158 12.20 -4.70 2.33
N ARG A 159 13.30 -5.42 2.05
CA ARG A 159 14.31 -4.98 1.07
C ARG A 159 13.74 -4.79 -0.34
N GLY A 160 12.76 -5.58 -0.72
CA GLY A 160 12.10 -5.46 -2.02
C GLY A 160 11.27 -4.17 -2.10
N LEU A 161 10.60 -3.81 -1.01
CA LEU A 161 9.86 -2.55 -0.92
C LEU A 161 10.81 -1.33 -0.92
N VAL A 162 11.93 -1.40 -0.20
CA VAL A 162 12.96 -0.33 -0.26
C VAL A 162 13.47 -0.14 -1.68
N TRP A 163 13.79 -1.23 -2.39
CA TRP A 163 14.19 -1.15 -3.79
C TRP A 163 13.11 -0.47 -4.66
N ARG A 164 11.86 -0.87 -4.48
CA ARG A 164 10.73 -0.28 -5.23
C ARG A 164 10.54 1.21 -4.91
N ILE A 165 10.68 1.62 -3.65
CA ILE A 165 10.63 3.03 -3.26
C ILE A 165 11.70 3.82 -4.03
N VAL A 166 12.94 3.39 -4.00
CA VAL A 166 14.05 4.07 -4.67
C VAL A 166 13.85 4.11 -6.20
N TYR A 167 13.46 2.96 -6.78
CA TYR A 167 13.25 2.83 -8.22
C TYR A 167 12.13 3.74 -8.72
N VAL A 168 10.96 3.69 -8.09
CA VAL A 168 9.79 4.47 -8.50
C VAL A 168 10.01 5.96 -8.23
N SER A 169 10.59 6.33 -7.08
CA SER A 169 10.96 7.73 -6.79
C SER A 169 11.92 8.29 -7.84
N GLY A 170 12.91 7.49 -8.24
CA GLY A 170 13.83 7.85 -9.31
C GLY A 170 13.13 8.05 -10.65
N LEU A 171 12.21 7.15 -11.02
CA LEU A 171 11.43 7.27 -12.26
C LEU A 171 10.55 8.53 -12.26
N ILE A 172 9.84 8.80 -11.16
CA ILE A 172 9.00 10.00 -11.02
C ILE A 172 9.85 11.26 -11.17
N SER A 173 10.98 11.33 -10.44
CA SER A 173 11.88 12.48 -10.49
C SER A 173 12.45 12.68 -11.90
N LEU A 174 12.98 11.64 -12.53
CA LEU A 174 13.54 11.71 -13.89
C LEU A 174 12.49 12.09 -14.93
N GLY A 175 11.28 11.52 -14.85
CA GLY A 175 10.19 11.85 -15.76
C GLY A 175 9.73 13.31 -15.60
N THR A 176 9.64 13.79 -14.36
CA THR A 176 9.27 15.18 -14.04
C THR A 176 10.33 16.16 -14.55
N PHE A 177 11.60 15.90 -14.27
CA PHE A 177 12.70 16.71 -14.80
C PHE A 177 12.75 16.69 -16.32
N GLY A 178 12.65 15.50 -16.91
CA GLY A 178 12.69 15.35 -18.36
C GLY A 178 11.62 16.17 -19.07
N LEU A 179 10.37 16.07 -18.59
CA LEU A 179 9.26 16.87 -19.15
C LEU A 179 9.45 18.36 -18.92
N PHE A 180 9.86 18.77 -17.71
CA PHE A 180 10.05 20.17 -17.36
C PHE A 180 11.09 20.83 -18.25
N PHE A 181 12.29 20.26 -18.38
CA PHE A 181 13.33 20.82 -19.22
C PHE A 181 13.03 20.73 -20.70
N TYR A 182 12.38 19.65 -21.13
CA TYR A 182 11.91 19.52 -22.53
C TYR A 182 10.94 20.64 -22.93
N GLU A 183 9.99 21.00 -22.03
CA GLU A 183 9.10 22.12 -22.29
C GLU A 183 9.85 23.47 -22.38
N LEU A 184 10.84 23.69 -21.52
CA LEU A 184 11.67 24.89 -21.57
C LEU A 184 12.48 24.96 -22.89
N GLU A 185 13.02 23.85 -23.37
CA GLU A 185 13.74 23.78 -24.66
C GLU A 185 12.81 24.05 -25.85
N LEU A 186 11.53 23.68 -25.74
CA LEU A 186 10.53 24.01 -26.75
C LEU A 186 10.09 25.49 -26.71
N GLY A 187 10.61 26.29 -25.77
CA GLY A 187 10.27 27.70 -25.63
C GLY A 187 8.99 27.98 -24.83
N SER A 188 8.48 26.99 -24.10
CA SER A 188 7.34 27.18 -23.20
C SER A 188 7.74 28.11 -22.04
N SER A 189 6.76 28.85 -21.49
CA SER A 189 7.00 29.66 -20.31
C SER A 189 7.36 28.80 -19.08
N LEU A 190 8.03 29.39 -18.08
CA LEU A 190 8.39 28.70 -16.85
C LEU A 190 7.14 28.19 -16.12
N GLU A 191 6.06 28.97 -16.13
CA GLU A 191 4.77 28.63 -15.53
C GLU A 191 4.12 27.42 -16.25
N ALA A 192 4.20 27.36 -17.58
CA ALA A 192 3.70 26.22 -18.34
C ALA A 192 4.55 24.96 -18.09
N ALA A 193 5.88 25.07 -18.07
CA ALA A 193 6.75 23.97 -17.75
C ALA A 193 6.52 23.41 -16.33
N ARG A 194 6.27 24.30 -15.33
CA ARG A 194 5.86 23.90 -13.98
C ARG A 194 4.51 23.21 -13.97
N ALA A 195 3.53 23.73 -14.71
CA ALA A 195 2.23 23.08 -14.84
C ALA A 195 2.36 21.66 -15.41
N VAL A 196 3.20 21.46 -16.43
CA VAL A 196 3.53 20.13 -16.97
C VAL A 196 4.15 19.24 -15.91
N ALA A 197 5.12 19.75 -15.12
CA ALA A 197 5.79 18.97 -14.07
C ALA A 197 4.81 18.52 -12.98
N VAL A 198 3.93 19.42 -12.50
CA VAL A 198 2.90 19.08 -11.49
C VAL A 198 1.92 18.05 -12.05
N ASN A 199 1.40 18.28 -13.26
CA ASN A 199 0.50 17.33 -13.89
C ASN A 199 1.17 15.99 -14.14
N ALA A 200 2.45 15.96 -14.51
CA ALA A 200 3.21 14.72 -14.69
C ALA A 200 3.26 13.90 -13.40
N ILE A 201 3.60 14.50 -12.25
CA ILE A 201 3.62 13.80 -10.96
C ILE A 201 2.25 13.23 -10.65
N VAL A 202 1.19 14.03 -10.74
CA VAL A 202 -0.18 13.58 -10.43
C VAL A 202 -0.61 12.42 -11.32
N PHE A 203 -0.33 12.47 -12.62
CA PHE A 203 -0.69 11.38 -13.53
C PHE A 203 0.22 10.16 -13.40
N PHE A 204 1.46 10.32 -12.93
CA PHE A 204 2.29 9.18 -12.49
C PHE A 204 1.67 8.46 -11.30
N GLU A 205 1.17 9.21 -10.33
CA GLU A 205 0.50 8.64 -9.16
C GLU A 205 -0.80 7.94 -9.55
N VAL A 206 -1.59 8.53 -10.45
CA VAL A 206 -2.79 7.86 -11.02
C VAL A 206 -2.41 6.54 -11.72
N ALA A 207 -1.35 6.52 -12.52
CA ALA A 207 -0.87 5.32 -13.17
C ALA A 207 -0.32 4.31 -12.15
N TYR A 208 0.40 4.78 -11.15
CA TYR A 208 1.04 3.96 -10.13
C TYR A 208 0.04 3.36 -9.12
N VAL A 209 -1.13 3.98 -8.89
CA VAL A 209 -2.21 3.36 -8.11
C VAL A 209 -2.55 1.97 -8.64
N PHE A 210 -2.64 1.81 -9.95
CA PHE A 210 -2.89 0.49 -10.54
C PHE A 210 -1.76 -0.49 -10.23
N ASN A 211 -0.50 -0.08 -10.37
CA ASN A 211 0.65 -0.92 -10.05
C ASN A 211 0.70 -1.33 -8.58
N SER A 212 0.28 -0.47 -7.65
CA SER A 212 0.33 -0.73 -6.21
C SER A 212 -0.76 -1.68 -5.71
N ARG A 213 -1.87 -1.86 -6.46
CA ARG A 213 -2.96 -2.79 -6.11
C ARG A 213 -2.52 -4.25 -6.03
N TYR A 214 -1.56 -4.65 -6.83
CA TYR A 214 -0.96 -5.98 -6.81
C TYR A 214 0.54 -5.84 -6.61
N LEU A 215 1.03 -6.21 -5.43
CA LEU A 215 2.43 -6.00 -5.05
C LEU A 215 3.38 -6.82 -5.93
N ASN A 216 3.01 -8.06 -6.23
CA ASN A 216 3.84 -9.00 -6.96
C ASN A 216 3.25 -9.43 -8.30
N ASP A 217 1.94 -9.33 -8.48
CA ASP A 217 1.26 -9.75 -9.70
C ASP A 217 1.08 -8.61 -10.69
N SER A 218 0.81 -8.97 -11.96
CA SER A 218 0.53 -7.97 -12.98
C SER A 218 -0.85 -7.37 -12.81
N VAL A 219 -0.93 -6.06 -12.91
CA VAL A 219 -2.20 -5.33 -12.95
C VAL A 219 -2.84 -5.36 -14.34
N LEU A 220 -2.09 -5.74 -15.38
CA LEU A 220 -2.54 -5.74 -16.78
C LEU A 220 -3.54 -6.89 -17.05
N ASN A 221 -4.60 -6.93 -16.27
CA ASN A 221 -5.73 -7.83 -16.43
C ASN A 221 -7.04 -7.11 -16.10
N ARG A 222 -8.16 -7.65 -16.54
CA ARG A 222 -9.47 -7.01 -16.38
C ARG A 222 -9.84 -6.75 -14.91
N ARG A 223 -9.45 -7.63 -13.99
CA ARG A 223 -9.68 -7.44 -12.54
C ARG A 223 -8.74 -6.40 -11.95
N GLY A 224 -7.50 -6.36 -12.39
CA GLY A 224 -6.51 -5.37 -11.96
C GLY A 224 -6.96 -3.95 -12.27
N ILE A 225 -7.51 -3.72 -13.45
CA ILE A 225 -7.94 -2.39 -13.89
C ILE A 225 -9.35 -2.07 -13.38
N LEU A 226 -10.32 -2.97 -13.52
CA LEU A 226 -11.73 -2.70 -13.26
C LEU A 226 -12.26 -3.25 -11.92
N GLY A 227 -11.45 -3.97 -11.17
CA GLY A 227 -11.88 -4.71 -9.97
C GLY A 227 -12.26 -3.85 -8.76
N ASN A 228 -11.87 -2.58 -8.72
CA ASN A 228 -12.26 -1.65 -7.65
C ASN A 228 -12.89 -0.38 -8.24
N ARG A 229 -14.19 -0.21 -8.03
CA ARG A 229 -14.93 0.97 -8.50
C ARG A 229 -14.54 2.24 -7.75
N ILE A 230 -14.11 2.13 -6.50
CA ILE A 230 -13.74 3.28 -5.67
C ILE A 230 -12.48 3.94 -6.21
N VAL A 231 -11.52 3.17 -6.74
CA VAL A 231 -10.32 3.71 -7.41
C VAL A 231 -10.72 4.61 -8.59
N TRP A 232 -11.72 4.23 -9.38
CA TRP A 232 -12.17 5.03 -10.51
C TRP A 232 -12.86 6.33 -10.09
N TRP A 233 -13.60 6.32 -8.97
CA TRP A 233 -14.13 7.55 -8.39
C TRP A 233 -13.01 8.47 -7.86
N GLY A 234 -12.00 7.89 -7.22
CA GLY A 234 -10.81 8.63 -6.81
C GLY A 234 -10.10 9.27 -8.00
N ILE A 235 -9.85 8.51 -9.07
CA ILE A 235 -9.25 9.03 -10.30
C ILE A 235 -10.09 10.15 -10.92
N ALA A 236 -11.41 9.97 -11.00
CA ALA A 236 -12.30 10.99 -11.51
C ALA A 236 -12.21 12.29 -10.69
N ALA A 237 -12.17 12.19 -9.36
CA ALA A 237 -11.98 13.33 -8.47
C ALA A 237 -10.62 14.03 -8.75
N VAL A 238 -9.53 13.27 -8.83
CA VAL A 238 -8.19 13.80 -9.16
C VAL A 238 -8.20 14.53 -10.49
N VAL A 239 -8.80 13.94 -11.54
CA VAL A 239 -8.89 14.55 -12.87
C VAL A 239 -9.65 15.87 -12.81
N ILE A 240 -10.78 15.91 -12.09
CA ILE A 240 -11.57 17.15 -11.93
C ILE A 240 -10.73 18.23 -11.23
N PHE A 241 -10.10 17.90 -10.10
CA PHE A 241 -9.24 18.85 -9.39
C PHE A 241 -8.07 19.32 -10.24
N GLN A 242 -7.48 18.42 -11.04
CA GLN A 242 -6.34 18.76 -11.87
C GLN A 242 -6.73 19.62 -13.08
N VAL A 243 -7.94 19.45 -13.63
CA VAL A 243 -8.49 20.36 -14.64
C VAL A 243 -8.73 21.76 -14.04
N VAL A 244 -9.27 21.81 -12.81
CA VAL A 244 -9.45 23.09 -12.10
C VAL A 244 -8.09 23.75 -11.83
N PHE A 245 -7.11 23.01 -11.33
CA PHE A 245 -5.75 23.51 -11.09
C PHE A 245 -5.13 24.09 -12.36
N THR A 246 -5.27 23.37 -13.48
CA THR A 246 -4.58 23.71 -14.74
C THR A 246 -5.25 24.89 -15.46
N TYR A 247 -6.58 25.05 -15.38
CA TYR A 247 -7.30 25.99 -16.23
C TYR A 247 -8.02 27.13 -15.50
N TRP A 248 -8.21 27.02 -14.17
CA TRP A 248 -8.87 28.10 -13.44
C TRP A 248 -7.90 29.24 -13.15
N PRO A 249 -8.19 30.52 -13.62
CA PRO A 249 -7.25 31.64 -13.50
C PRO A 249 -6.77 31.92 -12.06
N VAL A 250 -7.64 31.71 -11.06
CA VAL A 250 -7.26 31.88 -9.64
C VAL A 250 -6.18 30.87 -9.24
N MET A 251 -6.28 29.60 -9.67
CA MET A 251 -5.28 28.59 -9.40
C MET A 251 -3.97 28.90 -10.13
N ASN A 252 -4.04 29.33 -11.39
CA ASN A 252 -2.86 29.71 -12.15
C ASN A 252 -2.08 30.83 -11.46
N SER A 253 -2.79 31.85 -10.96
CA SER A 253 -2.16 32.95 -10.22
C SER A 253 -1.60 32.51 -8.88
N LEU A 254 -2.33 31.68 -8.11
CA LEU A 254 -1.93 31.22 -6.79
C LEU A 254 -0.70 30.29 -6.84
N PHE A 255 -0.69 29.37 -7.79
CA PHE A 255 0.34 28.34 -7.93
C PHE A 255 1.46 28.70 -8.90
N HIS A 256 1.41 29.89 -9.55
CA HIS A 256 2.38 30.30 -10.57
C HIS A 256 2.54 29.26 -11.69
N VAL A 257 1.43 28.85 -12.27
CA VAL A 257 1.34 27.89 -13.38
C VAL A 257 0.54 28.49 -14.53
N ALA A 258 0.64 27.91 -15.72
CA ALA A 258 -0.11 28.32 -16.90
C ALA A 258 -0.90 27.14 -17.47
N PRO A 259 -1.98 27.42 -18.24
CA PRO A 259 -2.76 26.39 -18.91
C PRO A 259 -1.91 25.54 -19.86
N LEU A 260 -2.20 24.24 -19.94
CA LEU A 260 -1.56 23.29 -20.84
C LEU A 260 -2.29 23.20 -22.17
N ASP A 261 -1.53 23.06 -23.26
CA ASP A 261 -2.06 22.71 -24.56
C ASP A 261 -2.25 21.19 -24.73
N ALA A 262 -2.85 20.79 -25.85
CA ALA A 262 -3.12 19.36 -26.13
C ALA A 262 -1.83 18.53 -26.29
N TRP A 263 -0.76 19.11 -26.79
CA TRP A 263 0.51 18.41 -26.96
C TRP A 263 1.24 18.20 -25.63
N MET A 264 1.16 19.16 -24.72
CA MET A 264 1.64 19.04 -23.34
C MET A 264 0.92 17.90 -22.63
N TRP A 265 -0.42 17.84 -22.73
CA TRP A 265 -1.20 16.72 -22.18
C TRP A 265 -0.80 15.37 -22.79
N LEU A 266 -0.60 15.30 -24.11
CA LEU A 266 -0.18 14.06 -24.76
C LEU A 266 1.18 13.59 -24.22
N ARG A 267 2.13 14.50 -23.99
CA ARG A 267 3.44 14.19 -23.40
C ARG A 267 3.31 13.71 -21.95
N VAL A 268 2.54 14.40 -21.11
CA VAL A 268 2.28 14.01 -19.73
C VAL A 268 1.67 12.61 -19.66
N LEU A 269 0.61 12.35 -20.41
CA LEU A 269 -0.05 11.03 -20.42
C LEU A 269 0.84 9.94 -21.01
N GLY A 270 1.61 10.25 -22.05
CA GLY A 270 2.54 9.32 -22.70
C GLY A 270 3.67 8.88 -21.75
N VAL A 271 4.29 9.82 -21.04
CA VAL A 271 5.35 9.51 -20.07
C VAL A 271 4.78 8.81 -18.84
N SER A 272 3.57 9.16 -18.38
CA SER A 272 2.89 8.46 -17.28
C SER A 272 2.60 7.00 -17.62
N LEU A 273 2.11 6.73 -18.82
CA LEU A 273 1.91 5.37 -19.31
C LEU A 273 3.23 4.59 -19.43
N MET A 274 4.26 5.24 -19.92
CA MET A 274 5.60 4.63 -20.00
C MET A 274 6.11 4.23 -18.62
N LEU A 275 5.96 5.08 -17.59
CA LEU A 275 6.36 4.76 -16.23
C LEU A 275 5.57 3.59 -15.64
N MET A 276 4.25 3.53 -15.89
CA MET A 276 3.43 2.39 -15.51
C MET A 276 3.98 1.09 -16.11
N LEU A 277 4.34 1.10 -17.39
CA LEU A 277 4.89 -0.08 -18.07
C LEU A 277 6.27 -0.46 -17.55
N LEU A 278 7.13 0.51 -17.20
CA LEU A 278 8.45 0.24 -16.60
C LEU A 278 8.32 -0.44 -15.22
N VAL A 279 7.35 -0.03 -14.40
CA VAL A 279 7.07 -0.69 -13.12
C VAL A 279 6.51 -2.11 -13.34
N GLU A 280 5.62 -2.33 -14.31
CA GLU A 280 5.14 -3.68 -14.64
C GLU A 280 6.27 -4.57 -15.18
N PHE A 281 7.19 -4.02 -15.94
CA PHE A 281 8.37 -4.74 -16.42
C PHE A 281 9.29 -5.16 -15.25
N GLU A 282 9.54 -4.26 -14.30
CA GLU A 282 10.29 -4.57 -13.07
C GLU A 282 9.64 -5.73 -12.32
N LYS A 283 8.32 -5.69 -12.10
CA LYS A 283 7.58 -6.79 -11.47
C LYS A 283 7.71 -8.10 -12.24
N ALA A 284 7.66 -8.06 -13.57
CA ALA A 284 7.80 -9.25 -14.40
C ALA A 284 9.19 -9.88 -14.25
N ILE A 285 10.24 -9.06 -14.17
CA ILE A 285 11.61 -9.50 -13.92
C ILE A 285 11.71 -10.12 -12.51
N ALA A 286 11.22 -9.43 -11.48
CA ALA A 286 11.26 -9.90 -10.10
C ALA A 286 10.56 -11.28 -9.95
N ARG A 287 9.40 -11.46 -10.57
CA ARG A 287 8.69 -12.76 -10.60
C ARG A 287 9.52 -13.87 -11.23
N ARG A 288 10.18 -13.60 -12.36
CA ARG A 288 11.03 -14.61 -13.04
C ARG A 288 12.20 -15.04 -12.16
N PHE A 289 12.81 -14.12 -11.42
CA PHE A 289 13.88 -14.44 -10.48
C PHE A 289 13.38 -15.24 -9.28
N ALA A 290 12.23 -14.88 -8.70
CA ALA A 290 11.63 -15.62 -7.60
C ALA A 290 11.31 -17.08 -7.97
N LEU A 291 10.72 -17.32 -9.16
CA LEU A 291 10.42 -18.65 -9.66
C LEU A 291 11.68 -19.47 -9.89
N ARG A 292 12.76 -18.88 -10.38
CA ARG A 292 14.06 -19.57 -10.57
C ARG A 292 14.68 -19.96 -9.23
N SER A 293 14.60 -19.10 -8.21
CA SER A 293 15.12 -19.39 -6.86
C SER A 293 14.38 -20.54 -6.18
N GLN A 294 13.08 -20.71 -6.43
CA GLN A 294 12.27 -21.81 -5.91
C GLN A 294 12.52 -23.13 -6.67
N ALA A 295 12.88 -23.06 -7.95
CA ALA A 295 13.14 -24.23 -8.81
C ALA A 295 14.52 -24.87 -8.57
N THR A 296 15.45 -24.19 -7.86
CA THR A 296 16.75 -24.77 -7.51
C THR A 296 16.59 -25.54 -6.19
N PRO A 297 16.64 -26.90 -6.18
CA PRO A 297 16.56 -27.67 -4.95
C PRO A 297 17.74 -27.25 -4.06
N ARG A 298 17.46 -26.82 -2.82
CA ARG A 298 18.51 -26.76 -1.79
C ARG A 298 18.99 -28.21 -1.61
N LEU A 299 20.12 -28.55 -2.18
CA LEU A 299 20.88 -29.73 -1.78
C LEU A 299 21.11 -29.61 -0.28
N ARG A 300 20.26 -30.30 0.51
CA ARG A 300 20.55 -30.53 1.91
C ARG A 300 21.89 -31.29 1.93
N THR A 301 22.94 -30.60 2.27
CA THR A 301 24.17 -31.27 2.74
C THR A 301 23.82 -31.97 4.05
N ASN A 302 23.39 -33.22 3.92
CA ASN A 302 23.49 -34.16 5.04
C ASN A 302 24.98 -34.41 5.24
N SER A 303 25.60 -33.64 6.10
CA SER A 303 26.87 -33.97 6.71
C SER A 303 26.70 -33.71 8.19
N GLU A 304 26.24 -34.75 8.89
CA GLU A 304 26.72 -35.04 10.25
C GLU A 304 26.21 -36.44 10.61
N VAL A 305 27.16 -37.36 10.60
CA VAL A 305 27.12 -38.64 11.25
C VAL A 305 27.41 -38.41 12.72
#